data_a3035c80c7ef61a9901a00501ef1ddba
#
_entry.id   a3035c80c7ef61a9901a00501ef1ddba
#
_cell.length_a   1.000
_cell.length_b   1.000
_cell.length_c   1.000
_cell.angle_alpha   90.00
_cell.angle_beta   90.00
_cell.angle_gamma   90.00
#
_symmetry.space_group_name_H-M   'P 1'
#
loop_
_entity.id
_entity.type
_entity.pdbx_description
1 polymer ?
#
loop_
_entity_poly.entity_id
_entity_poly.type
_entity_poly.pdbx_seq_one_letter_code
_entity_poly.pdbx_strand_id
1 'polypeptide(L)'
;MKIEFAKSLSGHDAGQIYLIADSDETFVYLANGTTKPKSAPKKKSRKHVQVIKNLPGEVTECLVPEVTDLTIKRAIRLYCRIKDMNHK
;
A
#
# COMPACT_ATOMS: atom_id res chain seq x y z
N MET A 1 3.88 14.73 4.05
CA MET A 1 4.01 13.27 4.23
C MET A 1 4.03 12.59 2.86
N LYS A 2 5.00 11.75 2.63
CA LYS A 2 5.13 11.05 1.37
C LYS A 2 4.36 9.74 1.40
N ILE A 3 3.45 9.55 0.46
CA ILE A 3 2.62 8.35 0.40
C ILE A 3 3.24 7.37 -0.57
N GLU A 4 3.51 6.16 -0.09
CA GLU A 4 4.08 5.10 -0.91
C GLU A 4 3.31 3.82 -0.68
N PHE A 5 3.16 3.03 -1.74
CA PHE A 5 2.60 1.69 -1.64
C PHE A 5 3.73 0.67 -1.73
N ALA A 6 3.39 -0.57 -1.47
CA ALA A 6 4.32 -1.69 -1.62
C ALA A 6 3.57 -2.89 -2.16
N LYS A 7 4.25 -3.63 -3.06
CA LYS A 7 3.74 -4.90 -3.56
C LYS A 7 4.54 -6.00 -2.88
N SER A 8 3.85 -6.95 -2.27
CA SER A 8 4.50 -8.10 -1.66
C SER A 8 5.04 -9.02 -2.75
N LEU A 9 6.29 -9.46 -2.60
CA LEU A 9 6.96 -10.29 -3.60
C LEU A 9 7.06 -11.76 -3.19
N SER A 10 6.76 -12.07 -1.93
CA SER A 10 6.92 -13.44 -1.44
C SER A 10 5.92 -13.73 -0.33
N GLY A 11 5.75 -15.02 -0.03
CA GLY A 11 4.86 -15.47 1.03
C GLY A 11 3.44 -15.66 0.54
N HIS A 12 2.54 -15.89 1.48
CA HIS A 12 1.13 -16.13 1.16
C HIS A 12 0.44 -14.93 0.55
N ASP A 13 0.98 -13.74 0.78
CA ASP A 13 0.39 -12.51 0.29
C ASP A 13 1.10 -11.96 -0.96
N ALA A 14 1.88 -12.79 -1.63
CA ALA A 14 2.59 -12.37 -2.86
C ALA A 14 1.60 -11.77 -3.86
N GLY A 15 1.96 -10.60 -4.39
CA GLY A 15 1.11 -9.88 -5.33
C GLY A 15 0.15 -8.89 -4.68
N GLN A 16 -0.02 -8.95 -3.37
CA GLN A 16 -0.91 -8.02 -2.67
C GLN A 16 -0.29 -6.63 -2.59
N ILE A 17 -1.14 -5.62 -2.63
CA ILE A 17 -0.75 -4.22 -2.55
C ILE A 17 -1.09 -3.68 -1.16
N TYR A 18 -0.17 -2.93 -0.59
CA TYR A 18 -0.31 -2.33 0.74
C TYR A 18 0.10 -0.86 0.72
N LEU A 19 -0.41 -0.11 1.69
CA LEU A 19 0.14 1.21 2.01
C LEU A 19 1.32 1.01 2.96
N ILE A 20 2.40 1.74 2.74
CA ILE A 20 3.51 1.75 3.70
C ILE A 20 3.15 2.75 4.80
N ALA A 21 2.81 2.22 5.97
CA ALA A 21 2.41 3.04 7.12
C ALA A 21 3.63 3.60 7.85
N ASP A 22 4.73 2.87 7.82
CA ASP A 22 5.98 3.27 8.45
C ASP A 22 7.11 2.43 7.85
N SER A 23 8.33 2.86 8.04
CA SER A 23 9.48 2.11 7.52
C SER A 23 10.75 2.47 8.27
N ASP A 24 11.71 1.54 8.25
CA ASP A 24 13.06 1.79 8.71
C ASP A 24 14.03 1.22 7.68
N GLU A 25 15.30 1.10 8.03
CA GLU A 25 16.31 0.65 7.07
C GLU A 25 16.11 -0.80 6.61
N THR A 26 15.50 -1.63 7.43
CA THR A 26 15.37 -3.07 7.18
C THR A 26 13.94 -3.49 6.86
N PHE A 27 12.98 -2.85 7.49
CA PHE A 27 11.58 -3.28 7.42
C PHE A 27 10.64 -2.19 6.95
N VAL A 28 9.51 -2.62 6.40
CA VAL A 28 8.37 -1.77 6.12
C VAL A 28 7.18 -2.28 6.93
N TYR A 29 6.28 -1.38 7.26
CA TYR A 29 5.08 -1.69 8.04
C TYR A 29 3.88 -1.40 7.15
N LEU A 30 3.14 -2.45 6.83
CA LEU A 30 2.18 -2.46 5.74
C LEU A 30 0.75 -2.54 6.25
N ALA A 31 -0.12 -1.70 5.69
CA ALA A 31 -1.53 -1.69 6.02
C ALA A 31 -2.37 -1.77 4.75
N ASN A 32 -3.51 -2.46 4.83
CA ASN A 32 -4.44 -2.51 3.70
C ASN A 32 -5.86 -2.05 4.08
N GLY A 33 -6.06 -1.69 5.34
CA GLY A 33 -7.35 -1.17 5.80
C GLY A 33 -8.40 -2.24 6.07
N THR A 34 -8.04 -3.52 5.88
CA THR A 34 -8.97 -4.64 6.12
C THR A 34 -8.33 -5.64 7.08
N THR A 35 -7.62 -6.65 6.54
CA THR A 35 -6.96 -7.66 7.38
C THR A 35 -5.74 -7.11 8.10
N LYS A 36 -5.15 -6.03 7.57
CA LYS A 36 -4.00 -5.37 8.19
C LYS A 36 -4.35 -3.90 8.42
N PRO A 37 -4.98 -3.60 9.57
CA PRO A 37 -5.38 -2.22 9.83
C PRO A 37 -4.19 -1.32 10.14
N LYS A 38 -4.40 -0.04 9.98
CA LYS A 38 -3.38 0.99 10.24
C LYS A 38 -2.82 0.88 11.66
N SER A 39 -3.67 0.51 12.62
CA SER A 39 -3.27 0.40 14.03
C SER A 39 -2.40 -0.83 14.31
N ALA A 40 -2.40 -1.81 13.42
CA ALA A 40 -1.64 -3.05 13.58
C ALA A 40 -1.08 -3.48 12.22
N PRO A 41 -0.16 -2.71 11.64
CA PRO A 41 0.38 -3.02 10.32
C PRO A 41 1.26 -4.26 10.35
N LYS A 42 1.40 -4.88 9.19
CA LYS A 42 2.23 -6.06 9.03
C LYS A 42 3.68 -5.65 8.83
N LYS A 43 4.58 -6.19 9.63
CA LYS A 43 6.02 -5.96 9.47
C LYS A 43 6.55 -6.90 8.40
N LYS A 44 7.28 -6.37 7.42
CA LYS A 44 7.85 -7.17 6.35
C LYS A 44 9.22 -6.63 5.96
N SER A 45 10.13 -7.54 5.60
CA SER A 45 11.46 -7.15 5.17
C SER A 45 11.39 -6.38 3.84
N ARG A 46 12.18 -5.33 3.71
CA ARG A 46 12.26 -4.56 2.46
C ARG A 46 12.66 -5.42 1.27
N LYS A 47 13.41 -6.50 1.52
CA LYS A 47 13.85 -7.43 0.47
C LYS A 47 12.68 -8.15 -0.19
N HIS A 48 11.56 -8.24 0.51
CA HIS A 48 10.41 -9.01 0.04
C HIS A 48 9.27 -8.14 -0.46
N VAL A 49 9.54 -6.86 -0.71
CA VAL A 49 8.54 -5.96 -1.27
C VAL A 49 9.14 -5.13 -2.38
N GLN A 50 8.28 -4.70 -3.28
CA GLN A 50 8.61 -3.69 -4.28
C GLN A 50 7.93 -2.39 -3.87
N VAL A 51 8.73 -1.36 -3.59
CA VAL A 51 8.18 -0.06 -3.20
C VAL A 51 7.64 0.65 -4.45
N ILE A 52 6.45 1.18 -4.34
CA ILE A 52 5.78 1.90 -5.42
C ILE A 52 5.71 3.37 -5.01
N LYS A 53 6.56 4.19 -5.60
CA LYS A 53 6.67 5.61 -5.23
C LYS A 53 5.80 6.52 -6.07
N ASN A 54 5.59 6.16 -7.33
CA ASN A 54 4.82 6.98 -8.26
C ASN A 54 3.38 6.49 -8.31
N LEU A 55 2.51 7.16 -7.57
CA LEU A 55 1.10 6.84 -7.52
C LEU A 55 0.30 7.86 -8.31
N PRO A 56 -0.77 7.42 -9.02
CA PRO A 56 -1.66 8.38 -9.66
C PRO A 56 -2.22 9.35 -8.64
N GLY A 57 -2.40 10.62 -9.04
CA GLY A 57 -2.92 11.64 -8.15
C GLY A 57 -4.27 11.26 -7.54
N GLU A 58 -5.12 10.59 -8.32
CA GLU A 58 -6.41 10.11 -7.86
C GLU A 58 -6.29 9.19 -6.65
N VAL A 59 -5.25 8.34 -6.64
CA VAL A 59 -5.02 7.40 -5.56
C VAL A 59 -4.57 8.15 -4.29
N THR A 60 -3.62 9.08 -4.44
CA THR A 60 -3.15 9.84 -3.28
C THR A 60 -4.23 10.74 -2.72
N GLU A 61 -5.13 11.24 -3.57
CA GLU A 61 -6.25 12.06 -3.12
C GLU A 61 -7.20 11.31 -2.21
N CYS A 62 -7.31 9.98 -2.37
CA CYS A 62 -8.13 9.17 -1.46
C CYS A 62 -7.62 9.22 -0.02
N LEU A 63 -6.35 9.53 0.16
CA LEU A 63 -5.71 9.50 1.47
C LEU A 63 -5.57 10.89 2.10
N VAL A 64 -6.07 11.91 1.41
CA VAL A 64 -6.07 13.29 1.89
C VAL A 64 -7.51 13.69 2.18
N PRO A 65 -7.80 14.40 3.26
CA PRO A 65 -6.87 14.92 4.25
C PRO A 65 -6.46 13.92 5.32
N GLU A 66 -7.08 12.75 5.37
CA GLU A 66 -6.87 11.82 6.47
C GLU A 66 -6.60 10.39 5.97
N VAL A 67 -5.62 9.75 6.60
CA VAL A 67 -5.30 8.35 6.33
C VAL A 67 -6.01 7.49 7.38
N THR A 68 -7.04 6.78 6.95
CA THR A 68 -7.81 5.87 7.80
C THR A 68 -7.87 4.51 7.11
N ASP A 69 -8.33 3.50 7.85
CA ASP A 69 -8.50 2.17 7.23
C ASP A 69 -9.43 2.23 6.02
N LEU A 70 -10.48 3.03 6.09
CA LEU A 70 -11.41 3.18 4.97
C LEU A 70 -10.74 3.83 3.77
N THR A 71 -9.98 4.90 3.98
CA THR A 71 -9.30 5.58 2.86
C THR A 71 -8.16 4.75 2.31
N ILE A 72 -7.46 3.98 3.14
CA ILE A 72 -6.43 3.05 2.69
C ILE A 72 -7.05 2.00 1.76
N LYS A 73 -8.14 1.39 2.19
CA LYS A 73 -8.86 0.39 1.41
C LYS A 73 -9.28 0.95 0.05
N ARG A 74 -9.85 2.17 0.05
CA ARG A 74 -10.30 2.82 -1.18
C ARG A 74 -9.14 3.13 -2.12
N ALA A 75 -8.04 3.64 -1.58
CA ALA A 75 -6.88 4.00 -2.38
C ALA A 75 -6.26 2.77 -3.03
N ILE A 76 -6.13 1.68 -2.29
CA ILE A 76 -5.57 0.44 -2.83
C ILE A 76 -6.48 -0.12 -3.93
N ARG A 77 -7.79 -0.11 -3.70
CA ARG A 77 -8.75 -0.60 -4.68
C ARG A 77 -8.68 0.21 -5.96
N LEU A 78 -8.60 1.53 -5.83
CA LEU A 78 -8.50 2.40 -7.00
C LEU A 78 -7.20 2.17 -7.75
N TYR A 79 -6.08 2.04 -7.02
CA TYR A 79 -4.79 1.77 -7.62
C TYR A 79 -4.83 0.49 -8.45
N CYS A 80 -5.38 -0.58 -7.89
CA CYS A 80 -5.47 -1.86 -8.59
C CYS A 80 -6.35 -1.75 -9.83
N ARG A 81 -7.45 -1.00 -9.74
CA ARG A 81 -8.35 -0.80 -10.89
C ARG A 81 -7.63 -0.05 -12.01
N ILE A 82 -6.89 1.00 -11.67
CA ILE A 82 -6.16 1.78 -12.67
C ILE A 82 -5.09 0.92 -13.35
N LYS A 83 -4.39 0.10 -12.59
CA LYS A 83 -3.39 -0.81 -13.15
C LYS A 83 -4.04 -1.80 -14.11
N ASP A 84 -5.18 -2.35 -13.76
CA ASP A 84 -5.89 -3.29 -14.63
C ASP A 84 -6.37 -2.61 -15.91
N MET A 85 -6.83 -1.37 -15.82
CA MET A 85 -7.29 -0.62 -16.99
C MET A 85 -6.17 -0.33 -17.96
N ASN A 86 -4.96 -0.12 -17.46
CA ASN A 86 -3.79 0.20 -18.28
C ASN A 86 -3.06 -1.05 -18.76
N HIS A 87 -3.47 -2.20 -18.29
CA HIS A 87 -2.84 -3.46 -18.64
C HIS A 87 -3.45 -4.00 -19.93
N LYS A 88 -2.62 -4.20 -20.92
CA LYS A 88 -3.06 -4.71 -22.22
C LYS A 88 -2.54 -6.12 -22.44
#